data_db50a904ec0e912b830ec46c5f092807
#
_entry.id   db50a904ec0e912b830ec46c5f092807
#
_cell.length_a   1.000
_cell.length_b   1.000
_cell.length_c   1.000
_cell.angle_alpha   90.00
_cell.angle_beta   90.00
_cell.angle_gamma   90.00
#
_symmetry.space_group_name_H-M   'P 1'
#
loop_
_entity.id
_entity.type
_entity.pdbx_description
1 polymer ?
#
loop_
_entity_poly.entity_id
_entity_poly.type
_entity_poly.pdbx_seq_one_letter_code
_entity_poly.pdbx_strand_id
1 'polypeptide(L)'
;MTLPEIMAELKAFGSDSIKKILLKHGVKEPFFGVKVEQLKTIQKRVKMDYDLSRELFLTGNADAMYLAGLIADDVKMTKEDLRHWAKLAVSSNISEYTVPWVAAGSKYGFELAQEWIDSDEEYIAAAGWST
;
A
#
# COMPACT_ATOMS: atom_id res chain seq x y z
N MET A 1 9.90 -5.91 -14.30
CA MET A 1 10.88 -5.54 -13.25
C MET A 1 10.77 -6.53 -12.08
N THR A 2 11.87 -6.77 -11.42
CA THR A 2 11.90 -7.65 -10.25
C THR A 2 11.79 -6.83 -8.96
N LEU A 3 11.45 -7.47 -7.85
CA LEU A 3 11.41 -6.81 -6.54
C LEU A 3 12.74 -6.15 -6.17
N PRO A 4 13.91 -6.82 -6.28
CA PRO A 4 15.19 -6.17 -5.97
C PRO A 4 15.47 -4.92 -6.82
N GLU A 5 15.13 -4.93 -8.10
CA GLU A 5 15.30 -3.78 -8.99
C GLU A 5 14.45 -2.59 -8.54
N ILE A 6 13.20 -2.84 -8.18
CA ILE A 6 12.29 -1.81 -7.70
C ILE A 6 12.76 -1.24 -6.36
N MET A 7 13.15 -2.10 -5.42
CA MET A 7 13.64 -1.65 -4.11
C MET A 7 14.90 -0.80 -4.24
N ALA A 8 15.79 -1.11 -5.19
CA ALA A 8 16.97 -0.30 -5.47
C ALA A 8 16.60 1.07 -6.03
N GLU A 9 15.62 1.15 -6.94
CA GLU A 9 15.12 2.44 -7.45
C GLU A 9 14.46 3.27 -6.35
N LEU A 10 13.63 2.66 -5.51
CA LEU A 10 12.98 3.36 -4.40
C LEU A 10 14.02 3.96 -3.46
N LYS A 11 15.07 3.21 -3.15
CA LYS A 11 16.16 3.70 -2.32
C LYS A 11 16.88 4.87 -2.96
N ALA A 12 17.13 4.81 -4.27
CA ALA A 12 17.77 5.89 -5.03
C ALA A 12 16.92 7.16 -5.08
N PHE A 13 15.60 7.04 -5.13
CA PHE A 13 14.68 8.17 -5.11
C PHE A 13 14.40 8.71 -3.70
N GLY A 14 14.78 7.99 -2.66
CA GLY A 14 14.56 8.39 -1.28
C GLY A 14 15.16 9.76 -0.96
N SER A 15 14.45 10.56 -0.17
CA SER A 15 14.85 11.91 0.23
C SER A 15 14.65 12.10 1.72
N ASP A 16 15.68 12.54 2.44
CA ASP A 16 15.59 12.80 3.87
C ASP A 16 14.58 13.90 4.20
N SER A 17 14.47 14.92 3.35
CA SER A 17 13.49 15.99 3.56
C SER A 17 12.06 15.50 3.40
N ILE A 18 11.78 14.68 2.40
CA ILE A 18 10.46 14.05 2.21
C ILE A 18 10.18 13.09 3.35
N LYS A 19 11.18 12.31 3.76
CA LYS A 19 11.04 11.38 4.88
C LYS A 19 10.63 12.09 6.17
N LYS A 20 11.24 13.23 6.48
CA LYS A 20 10.88 14.05 7.65
C LYS A 20 9.43 14.53 7.60
N ILE A 21 8.98 14.96 6.43
CA ILE A 21 7.60 15.41 6.24
C ILE A 21 6.63 14.25 6.49
N LEU A 22 6.91 13.07 5.92
CA LEU A 22 6.05 11.89 6.06
C LEU A 22 6.03 11.39 7.50
N LEU A 23 7.14 11.44 8.22
CA LEU A 23 7.18 11.09 9.65
C LEU A 23 6.25 11.98 10.47
N LYS A 24 6.20 13.27 10.17
CA LYS A 24 5.27 14.21 10.83
C LYS A 24 3.82 13.89 10.55
N HIS A 25 3.51 13.27 9.41
CA HIS A 25 2.17 12.86 9.03
C HIS A 25 1.81 11.43 9.48
N GLY A 26 2.65 10.82 10.31
CA GLY A 26 2.35 9.52 10.91
C GLY A 26 2.79 8.30 10.13
N VAL A 27 3.53 8.46 9.04
CA VAL A 27 4.09 7.33 8.29
C VAL A 27 5.19 6.68 9.14
N LYS A 28 5.13 5.36 9.28
CA LYS A 28 6.06 4.59 10.12
C LYS A 28 7.18 3.97 9.29
N GLU A 29 8.36 3.86 9.89
CA GLU A 29 9.48 3.13 9.29
C GLU A 29 9.16 1.63 9.17
N PRO A 30 9.78 0.89 8.21
CA PRO A 30 10.81 1.38 7.26
C PRO A 30 10.22 2.07 6.02
N PHE A 31 10.90 3.09 5.52
CA PHE A 31 10.60 3.71 4.23
C PHE A 31 11.76 4.65 3.83
N PHE A 32 11.81 5.03 2.54
CA PHE A 32 12.90 5.85 2.00
C PHE A 32 12.52 7.33 1.84
N GLY A 33 11.25 7.66 1.83
CA GLY A 33 10.78 9.01 1.56
C GLY A 33 10.71 9.33 0.07
N VAL A 34 10.02 8.49 -0.70
CA VAL A 34 9.86 8.66 -2.15
C VAL A 34 8.62 9.49 -2.45
N LYS A 35 8.75 10.47 -3.35
CA LYS A 35 7.59 11.27 -3.79
C LYS A 35 6.62 10.41 -4.61
N VAL A 36 5.32 10.69 -4.48
CA VAL A 36 4.28 9.97 -5.22
C VAL A 36 4.49 10.06 -6.73
N GLU A 37 4.96 11.19 -7.23
CA GLU A 37 5.27 11.37 -8.66
C GLU A 37 6.30 10.37 -9.16
N GLN A 38 7.31 10.08 -8.35
CA GLN A 38 8.35 9.09 -8.67
C GLN A 38 7.79 7.66 -8.60
N LEU A 39 6.92 7.37 -7.64
CA LEU A 39 6.22 6.09 -7.57
C LEU A 39 5.36 5.87 -8.83
N LYS A 40 4.70 6.91 -9.30
CA LYS A 40 3.90 6.84 -10.53
C LYS A 40 4.75 6.62 -11.78
N THR A 41 6.00 7.08 -11.83
CA THR A 41 6.90 6.78 -12.96
C THR A 41 7.24 5.29 -13.00
N ILE A 42 7.42 4.67 -11.86
CA ILE A 42 7.63 3.21 -11.76
C ILE A 42 6.37 2.48 -12.18
N GLN A 43 5.21 2.92 -11.72
CA GLN A 43 3.91 2.36 -12.10
C GLN A 43 3.71 2.34 -13.62
N LYS A 44 4.08 3.41 -14.32
CA LYS A 44 3.96 3.49 -15.78
C LYS A 44 4.78 2.42 -16.50
N ARG A 45 5.92 2.03 -15.94
CA ARG A 45 6.77 0.98 -16.53
C ARG A 45 6.30 -0.42 -16.19
N VAL A 46 5.86 -0.64 -14.95
CA VAL A 46 5.41 -1.93 -14.46
C VAL A 46 3.97 -2.24 -14.90
N LYS A 47 3.13 -1.21 -14.92
CA LYS A 47 1.68 -1.32 -15.15
C LYS A 47 1.01 -2.10 -14.02
N MET A 48 0.09 -3.03 -14.34
CA MET A 48 -0.52 -3.92 -13.36
C MET A 48 0.30 -5.19 -13.23
N ASP A 49 0.65 -5.57 -11.99
CA ASP A 49 1.36 -6.82 -11.71
C ASP A 49 0.93 -7.34 -10.34
N TYR A 50 0.04 -8.32 -10.35
CA TYR A 50 -0.52 -8.91 -9.13
C TYR A 50 0.56 -9.52 -8.23
N ASP A 51 1.42 -10.39 -8.78
CA ASP A 51 2.44 -11.08 -7.99
C ASP A 51 3.45 -10.10 -7.39
N LEU A 52 3.91 -9.15 -8.20
CA LEU A 52 4.86 -8.13 -7.76
C LEU A 52 4.23 -7.21 -6.69
N SER A 53 2.96 -6.86 -6.83
CA SER A 53 2.27 -6.04 -5.84
C SER A 53 2.23 -6.73 -4.47
N ARG A 54 2.00 -8.03 -4.44
CA ARG A 54 2.02 -8.80 -3.20
C ARG A 54 3.41 -8.82 -2.58
N GLU A 55 4.44 -9.06 -3.39
CA GLU A 55 5.83 -9.05 -2.91
C GLU A 55 6.23 -7.68 -2.33
N LEU A 56 5.87 -6.60 -3.00
CA LEU A 56 6.15 -5.24 -2.54
C LEU A 56 5.45 -4.95 -1.20
N PHE A 57 4.20 -5.33 -1.07
CA PHE A 57 3.46 -5.10 0.17
C PHE A 57 4.06 -5.86 1.35
N LEU A 58 4.54 -7.08 1.12
CA LEU A 58 5.15 -7.92 2.15
C LEU A 58 6.49 -7.38 2.67
N THR A 59 7.14 -6.45 1.97
CA THR A 59 8.39 -5.86 2.46
C THR A 59 8.22 -5.05 3.74
N GLY A 60 7.01 -4.57 4.01
CA GLY A 60 6.75 -3.67 5.14
C GLY A 60 7.28 -2.25 4.94
N ASN A 61 7.94 -1.96 3.83
CA ASN A 61 8.43 -0.61 3.49
C ASN A 61 7.27 0.24 3.00
N ALA A 62 7.03 1.39 3.60
CA ALA A 62 5.86 2.22 3.29
C ALA A 62 5.82 2.68 1.82
N ASP A 63 6.96 3.03 1.22
CA ASP A 63 7.00 3.41 -0.20
C ASP A 63 6.64 2.23 -1.10
N ALA A 64 7.19 1.05 -0.80
CA ALA A 64 6.89 -0.18 -1.54
C ALA A 64 5.41 -0.58 -1.38
N MET A 65 4.86 -0.42 -0.19
CA MET A 65 3.44 -0.71 0.06
C MET A 65 2.52 0.24 -0.72
N TYR A 66 2.88 1.51 -0.81
CA TYR A 66 2.12 2.47 -1.61
C TYR A 66 2.18 2.10 -3.10
N LEU A 67 3.37 1.78 -3.60
CA LEU A 67 3.53 1.33 -5.00
C LEU A 67 2.74 0.04 -5.26
N ALA A 68 2.72 -0.88 -4.30
CA ALA A 68 1.92 -2.10 -4.40
C ALA A 68 0.45 -1.79 -4.68
N GLY A 69 -0.11 -0.79 -4.00
CA GLY A 69 -1.48 -0.34 -4.25
C GLY A 69 -1.67 0.22 -5.66
N LEU A 70 -0.68 0.92 -6.19
CA LEU A 70 -0.75 1.50 -7.53
C LEU A 70 -0.72 0.45 -8.64
N ILE A 71 0.02 -0.65 -8.46
CA ILE A 71 0.18 -1.70 -9.48
C ILE A 71 -0.67 -2.94 -9.22
N ALA A 72 -1.46 -2.94 -8.15
CA ALA A 72 -2.31 -4.07 -7.81
C ALA A 72 -3.38 -4.30 -8.87
N ASP A 73 -3.60 -5.57 -9.21
CA ASP A 73 -4.71 -5.97 -10.05
C ASP A 73 -5.89 -6.34 -9.14
N ASP A 74 -6.79 -5.39 -8.93
CA ASP A 74 -7.92 -5.54 -8.01
C ASP A 74 -8.90 -6.64 -8.43
N VAL A 75 -8.91 -7.02 -9.71
CA VAL A 75 -9.71 -8.15 -10.19
C VAL A 75 -9.14 -9.49 -9.69
N LYS A 76 -7.81 -9.61 -9.59
CA LYS A 76 -7.14 -10.81 -9.10
C LYS A 76 -7.02 -10.87 -7.58
N MET A 77 -7.14 -9.76 -6.88
CA MET A 77 -7.04 -9.72 -5.42
C MET A 77 -8.12 -10.57 -4.77
N THR A 78 -7.72 -11.43 -3.82
CA THR A 78 -8.66 -12.25 -3.05
C THR A 78 -9.02 -11.55 -1.74
N LYS A 79 -10.08 -12.03 -1.06
CA LYS A 79 -10.41 -11.56 0.28
C LYS A 79 -9.24 -11.74 1.24
N GLU A 80 -8.54 -12.87 1.13
CA GLU A 80 -7.40 -13.17 1.99
C GLU A 80 -6.25 -12.21 1.76
N ASP A 81 -5.97 -11.86 0.49
CA ASP A 81 -4.98 -10.84 0.16
C ASP A 81 -5.31 -9.51 0.83
N LEU A 82 -6.56 -9.06 0.70
CA LEU A 82 -7.00 -7.79 1.24
C LEU A 82 -6.99 -7.76 2.76
N ARG A 83 -7.42 -8.85 3.40
CA ARG A 83 -7.36 -8.99 4.86
C ARG A 83 -5.91 -8.96 5.36
N HIS A 84 -5.02 -9.63 4.64
CA HIS A 84 -3.60 -9.66 4.97
C HIS A 84 -2.97 -8.29 4.84
N TRP A 85 -3.32 -7.56 3.77
CA TRP A 85 -2.86 -6.18 3.56
C TRP A 85 -3.32 -5.26 4.69
N ALA A 86 -4.58 -5.37 5.12
CA ALA A 86 -5.10 -4.58 6.23
C ALA A 86 -4.29 -4.81 7.52
N LYS A 87 -3.91 -6.04 7.80
CA LYS A 87 -3.10 -6.38 8.98
C LYS A 87 -1.67 -5.90 8.88
N LEU A 88 -1.09 -5.86 7.68
CA LEU A 88 0.30 -5.45 7.46
C LEU A 88 0.47 -3.95 7.29
N ALA A 89 -0.61 -3.19 7.19
CA ALA A 89 -0.53 -1.74 7.02
C ALA A 89 0.27 -1.09 8.15
N VAL A 90 1.31 -0.35 7.80
CA VAL A 90 2.25 0.24 8.78
C VAL A 90 1.93 1.68 9.13
N SER A 91 1.02 2.34 8.41
CA SER A 91 0.59 3.70 8.68
C SER A 91 -0.88 3.89 8.35
N SER A 92 -1.51 4.91 8.94
CA SER A 92 -2.91 5.26 8.64
C SER A 92 -3.11 5.58 7.16
N ASN A 93 -2.13 6.18 6.51
CA ASN A 93 -2.17 6.47 5.07
C ASN A 93 -2.35 5.19 4.25
N ILE A 94 -1.58 4.15 4.57
CA ILE A 94 -1.68 2.86 3.86
C ILE A 94 -3.04 2.22 4.13
N SER A 95 -3.50 2.19 5.38
CA SER A 95 -4.80 1.62 5.75
C SER A 95 -5.98 2.42 5.19
N GLU A 96 -5.90 3.74 5.23
CA GLU A 96 -7.03 4.61 4.88
C GLU A 96 -7.18 4.82 3.37
N TYR A 97 -6.11 4.71 2.60
CA TYR A 97 -6.14 5.01 1.16
C TYR A 97 -5.79 3.82 0.28
N THR A 98 -4.64 3.16 0.50
CA THR A 98 -4.16 2.09 -0.38
C THR A 98 -5.03 0.84 -0.29
N VAL A 99 -5.22 0.30 0.91
CA VAL A 99 -6.02 -0.92 1.11
C VAL A 99 -7.49 -0.69 0.74
N PRO A 100 -8.17 0.38 1.21
CA PRO A 100 -9.56 0.64 0.80
C PRO A 100 -9.72 0.85 -0.70
N TRP A 101 -8.76 1.54 -1.34
CA TRP A 101 -8.83 1.77 -2.78
C TRP A 101 -8.82 0.46 -3.56
N VAL A 102 -7.89 -0.45 -3.23
CA VAL A 102 -7.83 -1.77 -3.87
C VAL A 102 -9.06 -2.61 -3.52
N ALA A 103 -9.50 -2.59 -2.26
CA ALA A 103 -10.68 -3.32 -1.82
C ALA A 103 -11.95 -2.84 -2.54
N ALA A 104 -12.12 -1.52 -2.67
CA ALA A 104 -13.27 -0.93 -3.35
C ALA A 104 -13.33 -1.29 -4.84
N GLY A 105 -12.17 -1.45 -5.50
CA GLY A 105 -12.09 -1.91 -6.88
C GLY A 105 -12.32 -3.40 -7.06
N SER A 106 -12.27 -4.18 -5.98
CA SER A 106 -12.51 -5.62 -6.00
C SER A 106 -13.99 -5.93 -5.80
N LYS A 107 -14.39 -7.17 -6.11
CA LYS A 107 -15.77 -7.64 -5.88
C LYS A 107 -16.09 -7.83 -4.38
N TYR A 108 -15.13 -7.69 -3.49
CA TYR A 108 -15.27 -7.93 -2.05
C TYR A 108 -15.36 -6.65 -1.22
N GLY A 109 -15.32 -5.46 -1.85
CA GLY A 109 -15.20 -4.19 -1.14
C GLY A 109 -16.28 -3.96 -0.10
N PHE A 110 -17.56 -4.18 -0.43
CA PHE A 110 -18.66 -3.98 0.49
C PHE A 110 -18.58 -4.91 1.71
N GLU A 111 -18.32 -6.19 1.48
CA GLU A 111 -18.22 -7.19 2.54
C GLU A 111 -17.05 -6.90 3.49
N LEU A 112 -15.88 -6.55 2.92
CA LEU A 112 -14.70 -6.23 3.73
C LEU A 112 -14.86 -4.92 4.49
N ALA A 113 -15.55 -3.93 3.91
CA ALA A 113 -15.82 -2.67 4.60
C ALA A 113 -16.60 -2.93 5.89
N GLN A 114 -17.63 -3.76 5.84
CA GLN A 114 -18.41 -4.11 7.03
C GLN A 114 -17.58 -4.88 8.06
N GLU A 115 -16.77 -5.81 7.63
CA GLU A 115 -15.86 -6.58 8.50
C GLU A 115 -14.86 -5.67 9.21
N TRP A 116 -14.25 -4.75 8.48
CA TRP A 116 -13.18 -3.89 9.01
C TRP A 116 -13.69 -2.79 9.93
N ILE A 117 -14.87 -2.24 9.68
CA ILE A 117 -15.47 -1.22 10.55
C ILE A 117 -15.63 -1.77 11.98
N ASP A 118 -15.95 -3.04 12.12
CA ASP A 118 -16.16 -3.69 13.43
C ASP A 118 -14.86 -4.19 14.06
N SER A 119 -13.70 -3.96 13.43
CA SER A 119 -12.41 -4.41 13.98
C SER A 119 -12.01 -3.60 15.22
N ASP A 120 -11.39 -4.28 16.19
CA ASP A 120 -10.81 -3.67 17.38
C ASP A 120 -9.49 -2.94 17.05
N GLU A 121 -8.87 -3.22 15.92
CA GLU A 121 -7.63 -2.57 15.50
C GLU A 121 -7.93 -1.27 14.76
N GLU A 122 -7.36 -0.17 15.24
CA GLU A 122 -7.62 1.18 14.73
C GLU A 122 -7.39 1.30 13.21
N TYR A 123 -6.26 0.80 12.71
CA TYR A 123 -5.93 0.90 11.28
C TYR A 123 -6.85 0.05 10.40
N ILE A 124 -7.30 -1.08 10.89
CA ILE A 124 -8.23 -1.95 10.17
C ILE A 124 -9.62 -1.32 10.15
N ALA A 125 -10.08 -0.76 11.28
CA ALA A 125 -11.35 -0.04 11.33
C ALA A 125 -11.33 1.18 10.40
N ALA A 126 -10.24 1.95 10.38
CA ALA A 126 -10.08 3.09 9.47
C ALA A 126 -10.15 2.65 8.00
N ALA A 127 -9.54 1.51 7.64
CA ALA A 127 -9.63 0.94 6.30
C ALA A 127 -11.09 0.61 5.94
N GLY A 128 -11.86 0.06 6.88
CA GLY A 128 -13.27 -0.24 6.69
C GLY A 128 -14.10 1.00 6.39
N TRP A 129 -13.92 2.05 7.18
CA TRP A 129 -14.64 3.31 6.97
C TRP A 129 -14.28 3.99 5.64
N SER A 130 -13.05 3.83 5.17
CA SER A 130 -12.59 4.42 3.89
C SER A 130 -12.97 3.58 2.67
N THR A 131 -13.29 2.31 2.86
CA THR A 131 -13.74 1.43 1.77
C THR A 131 -15.20 1.69 1.42
#